data_ba3f9123900b746ac0233b858e7bf912
#
_entry.id   ba3f9123900b746ac0233b858e7bf912
#
_cell.length_a   1.000
_cell.length_b   1.000
_cell.length_c   1.000
_cell.angle_alpha   90.00
_cell.angle_beta   90.00
_cell.angle_gamma   90.00
#
_symmetry.space_group_name_H-M   'P 1'
#
loop_
_entity.id
_entity.type
_entity.pdbx_description
1 polymer ?
#
loop_
_entity_poly.entity_id
_entity_poly.type
_entity_poly.pdbx_seq_one_letter_code
_entity_poly.pdbx_strand_id
1 'polypeptide(L)'
;MPDEQIIDVWKFESHNYDAAHVQAHMDWEIFSADQLDSWVVTSDGASRQQARMSGSSNEASITVELQGMTGKTQIGHFPFHIYNFDFISLNMSLRHWANPEGELNIGVVQPNFNPEIDALLNYEGIATLKFIGSEKRNGSLCRKYFLEGQWLKGQVGQLWVSQSEGHIEDMEIPIPDNPDWDDFKFNLVSIQSMDDAQWERFISSEITKLAPMGEE
;
A
#
# COMPACT_ATOMS: atom_id res chain seq x y z
N MET A 1 4.76 20.56 6.67
CA MET A 1 4.82 19.10 6.43
C MET A 1 3.76 18.46 7.33
N PRO A 2 3.13 17.36 6.92
CA PRO A 2 2.24 16.60 7.78
C PRO A 2 2.96 16.14 9.05
N ASP A 3 2.21 16.05 10.16
CA ASP A 3 2.75 15.55 11.43
C ASP A 3 2.78 14.02 11.47
N GLU A 4 1.91 13.37 10.65
CA GLU A 4 1.85 11.93 10.53
C GLU A 4 3.03 11.41 9.70
N GLN A 5 3.95 10.71 10.33
CA GLN A 5 5.10 10.09 9.67
C GLN A 5 4.96 8.58 9.53
N ILE A 6 4.10 7.96 10.32
CA ILE A 6 3.94 6.51 10.36
C ILE A 6 2.58 6.14 9.80
N ILE A 7 2.57 5.23 8.86
CA ILE A 7 1.37 4.58 8.33
C ILE A 7 1.40 3.13 8.76
N ASP A 8 0.37 2.70 9.47
CA ASP A 8 0.24 1.37 10.04
C ASP A 8 -0.88 0.62 9.33
N VAL A 9 -0.56 -0.47 8.65
CA VAL A 9 -1.49 -1.23 7.81
C VAL A 9 -1.58 -2.67 8.29
N TRP A 10 -2.80 -3.12 8.54
CA TRP A 10 -3.11 -4.50 8.89
C TRP A 10 -3.98 -5.11 7.80
N LYS A 11 -3.58 -6.27 7.29
CA LYS A 11 -4.31 -7.05 6.31
C LYS A 11 -4.76 -8.37 6.94
N PHE A 12 -6.07 -8.56 6.98
CA PHE A 12 -6.70 -9.77 7.49
C PHE A 12 -7.36 -10.48 6.31
N GLU A 13 -6.84 -11.64 5.93
CA GLU A 13 -7.39 -12.42 4.83
C GLU A 13 -8.36 -13.47 5.37
N SER A 14 -9.54 -13.58 4.74
CA SER A 14 -10.64 -14.41 5.22
C SER A 14 -10.35 -15.94 5.26
N HIS A 15 -9.26 -16.37 4.63
CA HIS A 15 -8.88 -17.79 4.53
C HIS A 15 -7.52 -18.10 5.16
N ASN A 16 -6.84 -17.10 5.69
CA ASN A 16 -5.55 -17.27 6.37
C ASN A 16 -5.74 -17.18 7.89
N TYR A 17 -4.95 -17.97 8.60
CA TYR A 17 -4.88 -17.93 10.07
C TYR A 17 -3.90 -16.85 10.58
N ASP A 18 -3.28 -16.12 9.66
CA ASP A 18 -2.29 -15.11 9.93
C ASP A 18 -2.72 -13.76 9.35
N ALA A 19 -2.33 -12.68 9.99
CA ALA A 19 -2.44 -11.32 9.45
C ALA A 19 -1.10 -10.83 8.94
N ALA A 20 -1.11 -9.97 7.93
CA ALA A 20 0.05 -9.18 7.57
C ALA A 20 -0.05 -7.81 8.25
N HIS A 21 1.03 -7.42 8.94
CA HIS A 21 1.20 -6.08 9.50
C HIS A 21 2.34 -5.38 8.77
N VAL A 22 2.08 -4.19 8.27
CA VAL A 22 3.07 -3.37 7.56
C VAL A 22 3.09 -1.98 8.18
N GLN A 23 4.27 -1.49 8.51
CA GLN A 23 4.47 -0.14 8.98
C GLN A 23 5.39 0.60 8.02
N ALA A 24 4.95 1.75 7.51
CA ALA A 24 5.72 2.62 6.63
C ALA A 24 6.06 3.91 7.36
N HIS A 25 7.32 4.33 7.30
CA HIS A 25 7.75 5.67 7.69
C HIS A 25 7.83 6.54 6.44
N MET A 26 7.08 7.64 6.42
CA MET A 26 6.97 8.53 5.26
C MET A 26 7.97 9.66 5.32
N ASP A 27 8.72 9.85 4.25
CA ASP A 27 9.43 11.07 3.94
C ASP A 27 8.57 11.95 3.00
N TRP A 28 7.95 12.96 3.58
CA TRP A 28 7.06 13.86 2.83
C TRP A 28 7.78 14.79 1.87
N GLU A 29 9.11 14.95 1.96
CA GLU A 29 9.89 15.73 0.99
C GLU A 29 9.96 15.00 -0.35
N ILE A 30 10.07 13.66 -0.32
CA ILE A 30 10.08 12.83 -1.51
C ILE A 30 8.74 12.15 -1.79
N PHE A 31 7.74 12.36 -0.92
CA PHE A 31 6.38 11.79 -1.03
C PHE A 31 6.37 10.26 -1.19
N SER A 32 7.27 9.60 -0.48
CA SER A 32 7.50 8.15 -0.49
C SER A 32 7.86 7.65 0.89
N ALA A 33 7.67 6.36 1.16
CA ALA A 33 8.22 5.75 2.36
C ALA A 33 9.75 5.64 2.23
N ASP A 34 10.49 6.11 3.24
CA ASP A 34 11.94 5.90 3.35
C ASP A 34 12.28 4.62 4.11
N GLN A 35 11.33 4.11 4.92
CA GLN A 35 11.41 2.81 5.58
C GLN A 35 10.06 2.11 5.53
N LEU A 36 10.09 0.78 5.36
CA LEU A 36 8.93 -0.08 5.44
C LEU A 36 9.32 -1.38 6.14
N ASP A 37 8.61 -1.71 7.20
CA ASP A 37 8.76 -2.98 7.93
C ASP A 37 7.50 -3.82 7.76
N SER A 38 7.65 -5.13 7.61
CA SER A 38 6.55 -6.08 7.41
C SER A 38 6.68 -7.26 8.35
N TRP A 39 5.56 -7.67 8.94
CA TRP A 39 5.45 -8.82 9.84
C TRP A 39 4.31 -9.74 9.43
N VAL A 40 4.47 -11.01 9.75
CA VAL A 40 3.37 -11.98 9.87
C VAL A 40 2.98 -12.06 11.32
N VAL A 41 1.69 -11.93 11.62
CA VAL A 41 1.12 -12.02 12.96
C VAL A 41 0.15 -13.19 13.01
N THR A 42 0.45 -14.16 13.86
CA THR A 42 -0.36 -15.37 14.02
C THR A 42 -1.56 -15.13 14.94
N SER A 43 -2.53 -16.03 14.92
CA SER A 43 -3.78 -15.93 15.71
C SER A 43 -3.56 -15.88 17.23
N ASP A 44 -2.42 -16.35 17.73
CA ASP A 44 -2.03 -16.22 19.15
C ASP A 44 -1.35 -14.88 19.46
N GLY A 45 -1.24 -13.99 18.47
CA GLY A 45 -0.60 -12.69 18.58
C GLY A 45 0.92 -12.70 18.47
N ALA A 46 1.54 -13.85 18.18
CA ALA A 46 2.98 -13.88 17.93
C ALA A 46 3.30 -13.17 16.61
N SER A 47 4.32 -12.31 16.64
CA SER A 47 4.74 -11.50 15.50
C SER A 47 6.14 -11.90 15.04
N ARG A 48 6.32 -12.13 13.74
CA ARG A 48 7.59 -12.45 13.12
C ARG A 48 7.88 -11.50 11.97
N GLN A 49 8.96 -10.74 12.08
CA GLN A 49 9.38 -9.85 10.99
C GLN A 49 9.67 -10.68 9.73
N GLN A 50 9.09 -10.27 8.61
CA GLN A 50 9.20 -10.91 7.32
C GLN A 50 10.14 -10.16 6.40
N ALA A 51 10.01 -8.82 6.37
CA ALA A 51 10.82 -7.97 5.52
C ALA A 51 11.11 -6.63 6.18
N ARG A 52 12.20 -6.01 5.75
CA ARG A 52 12.53 -4.61 6.01
C ARG A 52 13.02 -3.98 4.71
N MET A 53 12.51 -2.81 4.40
CA MET A 53 12.95 -1.99 3.28
C MET A 53 13.50 -0.66 3.80
N SER A 54 14.56 -0.18 3.15
CA SER A 54 15.12 1.15 3.37
C SER A 54 15.33 1.84 2.03
N GLY A 55 14.73 3.02 1.86
CA GLY A 55 14.91 3.86 0.69
C GLY A 55 16.10 4.81 0.84
N SER A 56 16.74 5.15 -0.24
CA SER A 56 17.76 6.19 -0.32
C SER A 56 17.46 7.12 -1.49
N SER A 57 16.98 8.32 -1.20
CA SER A 57 16.73 9.35 -2.22
C SER A 57 18.02 9.78 -2.91
N ASN A 58 19.12 9.88 -2.17
CA ASN A 58 20.43 10.27 -2.71
C ASN A 58 20.99 9.26 -3.72
N GLU A 59 20.74 7.96 -3.49
CA GLU A 59 21.21 6.88 -4.36
C GLU A 59 20.14 6.44 -5.36
N ALA A 60 18.94 6.98 -5.26
CA ALA A 60 17.78 6.55 -6.02
C ALA A 60 17.59 5.03 -5.99
N SER A 61 17.63 4.45 -4.80
CA SER A 61 17.59 2.99 -4.61
C SER A 61 16.83 2.58 -3.37
N ILE A 62 16.34 1.34 -3.40
CA ILE A 62 15.76 0.63 -2.26
C ILE A 62 16.66 -0.56 -1.92
N THR A 63 16.97 -0.72 -0.65
CA THR A 63 17.54 -1.95 -0.09
C THR A 63 16.44 -2.71 0.63
N VAL A 64 16.34 -4.00 0.39
CA VAL A 64 15.37 -4.87 1.05
C VAL A 64 16.08 -6.05 1.71
N GLU A 65 15.65 -6.35 2.92
CA GLU A 65 15.99 -7.57 3.65
C GLU A 65 14.72 -8.41 3.75
N LEU A 66 14.75 -9.62 3.23
CA LEU A 66 13.62 -10.54 3.22
C LEU A 66 14.11 -11.92 3.64
N GLN A 67 13.65 -12.40 4.80
CA GLN A 67 13.98 -13.75 5.30
C GLN A 67 15.48 -14.09 5.29
N GLY A 68 16.32 -13.10 5.61
CA GLY A 68 17.78 -13.25 5.64
C GLY A 68 18.50 -13.06 4.30
N MET A 69 17.76 -12.82 3.23
CA MET A 69 18.32 -12.38 1.94
C MET A 69 18.34 -10.86 1.89
N THR A 70 19.32 -10.27 1.22
CA THR A 70 19.40 -8.83 0.99
C THR A 70 19.48 -8.56 -0.50
N GLY A 71 18.65 -7.62 -0.96
CA GLY A 71 18.62 -7.15 -2.34
C GLY A 71 18.66 -5.63 -2.43
N LYS A 72 19.11 -5.11 -3.57
CA LYS A 72 19.09 -3.68 -3.86
C LYS A 72 18.51 -3.45 -5.27
N THR A 73 17.56 -2.52 -5.36
CA THR A 73 16.90 -2.16 -6.62
C THR A 73 17.03 -0.66 -6.86
N GLN A 74 17.38 -0.27 -8.08
CA GLN A 74 17.41 1.14 -8.50
C GLN A 74 15.99 1.62 -8.78
N ILE A 75 15.68 2.84 -8.34
CA ILE A 75 14.40 3.52 -8.58
C ILE A 75 14.61 4.58 -9.64
N GLY A 76 13.86 4.50 -10.71
CA GLY A 76 13.97 5.45 -11.83
C GLY A 76 13.19 6.75 -11.62
N HIS A 77 12.29 6.83 -10.62
CA HIS A 77 11.44 7.99 -10.40
C HIS A 77 10.97 8.11 -8.95
N PHE A 78 10.88 9.34 -8.45
CA PHE A 78 10.26 9.72 -7.18
C PHE A 78 9.06 10.64 -7.44
N PRO A 79 7.96 10.54 -6.64
CA PRO A 79 7.76 9.54 -5.59
C PRO A 79 7.66 8.11 -6.13
N PHE A 80 7.85 7.12 -5.26
CA PHE A 80 7.60 5.71 -5.59
C PHE A 80 6.69 5.06 -4.56
N HIS A 81 5.97 4.01 -4.97
CA HIS A 81 5.15 3.20 -4.09
C HIS A 81 5.33 1.71 -4.41
N ILE A 82 5.28 0.88 -3.37
CA ILE A 82 5.28 -0.57 -3.51
C ILE A 82 3.85 -1.05 -3.68
N TYR A 83 3.56 -1.65 -4.83
CA TYR A 83 2.21 -2.01 -5.23
C TYR A 83 1.48 -2.86 -4.19
N ASN A 84 2.09 -3.93 -3.72
CA ASN A 84 1.43 -4.84 -2.80
C ASN A 84 1.35 -4.32 -1.35
N PHE A 85 2.36 -3.58 -0.87
CA PHE A 85 2.43 -3.16 0.53
C PHE A 85 2.09 -1.70 0.74
N ASP A 86 2.69 -0.81 -0.05
CA ASP A 86 2.66 0.63 0.15
C ASP A 86 1.58 1.32 -0.71
N PHE A 87 1.08 0.64 -1.74
CA PHE A 87 0.05 1.21 -2.61
C PHE A 87 -1.26 1.51 -1.86
N ILE A 88 -1.55 0.76 -0.79
CA ILE A 88 -2.64 1.09 0.12
C ILE A 88 -2.31 2.36 0.90
N SER A 89 -1.05 2.61 1.27
CA SER A 89 -0.64 3.84 1.94
C SER A 89 -0.69 5.07 1.03
N LEU A 90 -0.76 4.89 -0.30
CA LEU A 90 -1.12 5.96 -1.24
C LEU A 90 -2.43 6.65 -0.82
N ASN A 91 -3.33 5.91 -0.16
CA ASN A 91 -4.54 6.46 0.45
C ASN A 91 -4.24 7.65 1.38
N MET A 92 -3.22 7.53 2.23
CA MET A 92 -2.82 8.62 3.12
C MET A 92 -2.03 9.69 2.38
N SER A 93 -1.20 9.30 1.40
CA SER A 93 -0.36 10.22 0.65
C SER A 93 -1.17 11.20 -0.19
N LEU A 94 -2.22 10.75 -0.85
CA LEU A 94 -3.00 11.58 -1.78
C LEU A 94 -3.67 12.78 -1.11
N ARG A 95 -3.99 12.73 0.19
CA ARG A 95 -4.52 13.89 0.93
C ARG A 95 -3.55 15.05 1.04
N HIS A 96 -2.24 14.77 0.90
CA HIS A 96 -1.17 15.76 0.97
C HIS A 96 -0.66 16.20 -0.42
N TRP A 97 -1.26 15.68 -1.48
CA TRP A 97 -0.88 16.06 -2.84
C TRP A 97 -1.37 17.48 -3.17
N ALA A 98 -0.42 18.37 -3.47
CA ALA A 98 -0.66 19.81 -3.62
C ALA A 98 -1.48 20.19 -4.87
N ASN A 99 -1.52 19.34 -5.90
CA ASN A 99 -2.22 19.62 -7.16
C ASN A 99 -3.17 18.46 -7.54
N PRO A 100 -4.25 18.22 -6.78
CA PRO A 100 -5.10 17.05 -6.94
C PRO A 100 -5.92 17.00 -8.24
N GLU A 101 -5.92 18.06 -9.05
CA GLU A 101 -6.56 18.07 -10.38
C GLU A 101 -5.52 18.03 -11.52
N GLY A 102 -4.26 17.78 -11.18
CA GLY A 102 -3.17 17.59 -12.12
C GLY A 102 -2.88 16.13 -12.44
N GLU A 103 -1.63 15.90 -12.80
CA GLU A 103 -1.05 14.59 -13.00
C GLU A 103 0.00 14.32 -11.92
N LEU A 104 -0.02 13.12 -11.35
CA LEU A 104 1.00 12.63 -10.42
C LEU A 104 1.69 11.42 -11.04
N ASN A 105 2.99 11.55 -11.26
CA ASN A 105 3.83 10.43 -11.68
C ASN A 105 4.44 9.76 -10.45
N ILE A 106 4.29 8.44 -10.36
CA ILE A 106 4.84 7.62 -9.27
C ILE A 106 5.67 6.48 -9.86
N GLY A 107 6.82 6.19 -9.27
CA GLY A 107 7.55 4.97 -9.55
C GLY A 107 6.82 3.77 -8.93
N VAL A 108 6.65 2.70 -9.68
CA VAL A 108 6.04 1.47 -9.16
C VAL A 108 7.11 0.44 -8.92
N VAL A 109 7.10 -0.12 -7.71
CA VAL A 109 7.97 -1.20 -7.30
C VAL A 109 7.11 -2.40 -6.93
N GLN A 110 7.47 -3.59 -7.38
CA GLN A 110 6.78 -4.83 -7.03
C GLN A 110 7.72 -5.79 -6.29
N PRO A 111 7.26 -6.41 -5.21
CA PRO A 111 7.96 -7.53 -4.61
C PRO A 111 8.02 -8.69 -5.60
N ASN A 112 9.18 -9.34 -5.63
CA ASN A 112 9.37 -10.54 -6.43
C ASN A 112 9.33 -11.76 -5.51
N PHE A 113 8.26 -12.52 -5.62
CA PHE A 113 8.08 -13.74 -4.81
C PHE A 113 8.61 -15.00 -5.50
N ASN A 114 9.22 -14.88 -6.69
CA ASN A 114 9.85 -16.02 -7.36
C ASN A 114 11.26 -16.25 -6.80
N PRO A 115 11.52 -17.37 -6.09
CA PRO A 115 12.82 -17.67 -5.49
C PRO A 115 13.94 -17.93 -6.51
N GLU A 116 13.61 -18.07 -7.79
CA GLU A 116 14.59 -18.31 -8.86
C GLU A 116 15.20 -17.01 -9.41
N ILE A 117 14.71 -15.84 -8.97
CA ILE A 117 15.16 -14.52 -9.45
C ILE A 117 15.94 -13.84 -8.33
N ASP A 118 17.16 -13.39 -8.63
CA ASP A 118 18.06 -12.73 -7.67
C ASP A 118 17.53 -11.37 -7.16
N ALA A 119 16.58 -10.75 -7.84
CA ALA A 119 16.03 -9.46 -7.46
C ALA A 119 14.79 -9.64 -6.56
N LEU A 120 14.89 -9.21 -5.30
CA LEU A 120 13.77 -9.26 -4.33
C LEU A 120 12.68 -8.23 -4.64
N LEU A 121 13.03 -7.15 -5.34
CA LEU A 121 12.12 -6.10 -5.81
C LEU A 121 12.40 -5.78 -7.27
N ASN A 122 11.34 -5.53 -8.04
CA ASN A 122 11.42 -5.07 -9.41
C ASN A 122 10.91 -3.62 -9.51
N TYR A 123 11.66 -2.76 -10.20
CA TYR A 123 11.15 -1.46 -10.60
C TYR A 123 10.40 -1.60 -11.94
N GLU A 124 9.09 -1.38 -11.90
CA GLU A 124 8.17 -1.60 -13.04
C GLU A 124 7.99 -0.35 -13.92
N GLY A 125 8.70 0.74 -13.60
CA GLY A 125 8.58 2.00 -14.31
C GLY A 125 7.63 2.98 -13.65
N ILE A 126 7.15 3.95 -14.42
CA ILE A 126 6.30 5.04 -13.95
C ILE A 126 4.83 4.68 -14.17
N ALA A 127 4.02 4.92 -13.14
CA ALA A 127 2.57 5.04 -13.24
C ALA A 127 2.17 6.51 -13.17
N THR A 128 1.15 6.89 -13.92
CA THR A 128 0.57 8.24 -13.93
C THR A 128 -0.85 8.20 -13.40
N LEU A 129 -1.09 8.94 -12.32
CA LEU A 129 -2.44 9.27 -11.86
C LEU A 129 -2.88 10.54 -12.57
N LYS A 130 -3.94 10.43 -13.38
CA LYS A 130 -4.45 11.53 -14.20
C LYS A 130 -5.89 11.87 -13.81
N PHE A 131 -6.10 13.09 -13.37
CA PHE A 131 -7.45 13.59 -13.08
C PHE A 131 -8.31 13.62 -14.34
N ILE A 132 -9.52 13.03 -14.28
CA ILE A 132 -10.44 12.96 -15.41
C ILE A 132 -11.80 13.58 -15.14
N GLY A 133 -12.04 14.04 -13.92
CA GLY A 133 -13.30 14.68 -13.54
C GLY A 133 -13.74 14.34 -12.12
N SER A 134 -14.97 14.69 -11.82
CA SER A 134 -15.57 14.45 -10.50
C SER A 134 -16.87 13.70 -10.64
N GLU A 135 -17.09 12.71 -9.77
CA GLU A 135 -18.35 11.97 -9.69
C GLU A 135 -18.65 11.54 -8.26
N LYS A 136 -19.91 11.17 -8.00
CA LYS A 136 -20.28 10.60 -6.69
C LYS A 136 -19.91 9.12 -6.64
N ARG A 137 -19.22 8.72 -5.56
CA ARG A 137 -18.90 7.32 -5.25
C ARG A 137 -19.19 7.07 -3.77
N ASN A 138 -19.89 6.00 -3.43
CA ASN A 138 -20.24 5.63 -2.04
C ASN A 138 -20.90 6.78 -1.23
N GLY A 139 -21.62 7.69 -1.90
CA GLY A 139 -22.26 8.86 -1.27
C GLY A 139 -21.36 10.10 -1.17
N SER A 140 -20.05 9.99 -1.35
CA SER A 140 -19.08 11.08 -1.33
C SER A 140 -18.87 11.68 -2.72
N LEU A 141 -18.59 12.99 -2.80
CA LEU A 141 -18.12 13.61 -4.03
C LEU A 141 -16.62 13.35 -4.17
N CYS A 142 -16.23 12.65 -5.23
CA CYS A 142 -14.85 12.22 -5.45
C CYS A 142 -14.24 12.86 -6.70
N ARG A 143 -12.93 13.09 -6.64
CA ARG A 143 -12.10 13.22 -7.84
C ARG A 143 -11.85 11.83 -8.39
N LYS A 144 -12.07 11.67 -9.69
CA LYS A 144 -11.79 10.43 -10.39
C LYS A 144 -10.47 10.55 -11.15
N TYR A 145 -9.65 9.52 -11.03
CA TYR A 145 -8.37 9.44 -11.74
C TYR A 145 -8.29 8.16 -12.55
N PHE A 146 -7.63 8.23 -13.69
CA PHE A 146 -7.05 7.07 -14.32
C PHE A 146 -5.65 6.81 -13.77
N LEU A 147 -5.32 5.54 -13.60
CA LEU A 147 -3.99 5.05 -13.29
C LEU A 147 -3.47 4.34 -14.53
N GLU A 148 -2.44 4.91 -15.14
CA GLU A 148 -1.83 4.44 -16.37
C GLU A 148 -0.37 4.09 -16.14
N GLY A 149 0.17 3.09 -16.85
CA GLY A 149 1.58 2.69 -16.71
C GLY A 149 1.88 1.43 -17.51
N GLN A 150 3.16 1.25 -17.86
CA GLN A 150 3.59 0.07 -18.64
C GLN A 150 3.32 -1.24 -17.90
N TRP A 151 3.46 -1.25 -16.57
CA TRP A 151 3.20 -2.39 -15.71
C TRP A 151 1.74 -2.88 -15.77
N LEU A 152 0.80 -2.01 -16.14
CA LEU A 152 -0.61 -2.37 -16.36
C LEU A 152 -0.86 -3.06 -17.71
N LYS A 153 0.18 -3.30 -18.52
CA LYS A 153 0.10 -4.05 -19.79
C LYS A 153 -0.95 -3.51 -20.77
N GLY A 154 -1.11 -2.18 -20.80
CA GLY A 154 -2.07 -1.48 -21.65
C GLY A 154 -3.49 -1.39 -21.08
N GLN A 155 -3.70 -1.84 -19.87
CA GLN A 155 -4.93 -1.64 -19.13
C GLN A 155 -4.88 -0.32 -18.34
N VAL A 156 -6.02 0.12 -17.81
CA VAL A 156 -6.14 1.38 -17.06
C VAL A 156 -6.83 1.09 -15.74
N GLY A 157 -6.17 1.45 -14.65
CA GLY A 157 -6.77 1.45 -13.31
C GLY A 157 -7.62 2.71 -13.10
N GLN A 158 -8.46 2.68 -12.07
CA GLN A 158 -9.30 3.80 -11.68
C GLN A 158 -9.24 4.01 -10.17
N LEU A 159 -9.20 5.28 -9.75
CA LEU A 159 -9.26 5.68 -8.35
C LEU A 159 -10.32 6.77 -8.18
N TRP A 160 -11.04 6.70 -7.05
CA TRP A 160 -11.98 7.72 -6.60
C TRP A 160 -11.52 8.24 -5.25
N VAL A 161 -11.10 9.49 -5.21
CA VAL A 161 -10.54 10.15 -4.04
C VAL A 161 -11.50 11.20 -3.52
N SER A 162 -11.86 11.14 -2.24
CA SER A 162 -12.75 12.12 -1.59
C SER A 162 -12.24 13.53 -1.81
N GLN A 163 -13.12 14.44 -2.25
CA GLN A 163 -12.74 15.84 -2.44
C GLN A 163 -12.51 16.57 -1.12
N SER A 164 -13.29 16.21 -0.10
CA SER A 164 -13.20 16.86 1.22
C SER A 164 -12.06 16.35 2.07
N GLU A 165 -11.82 15.02 2.05
CA GLU A 165 -10.89 14.37 2.99
C GLU A 165 -9.58 13.92 2.34
N GLY A 166 -9.56 13.75 1.01
CA GLY A 166 -8.37 13.37 0.25
C GLY A 166 -7.98 11.90 0.35
N HIS A 167 -8.79 11.04 0.96
CA HIS A 167 -8.59 9.59 0.99
C HIS A 167 -9.23 8.89 -0.21
N ILE A 168 -8.78 7.68 -0.53
CA ILE A 168 -9.36 6.84 -1.57
C ILE A 168 -10.67 6.23 -1.03
N GLU A 169 -11.78 6.49 -1.72
CA GLU A 169 -13.07 5.84 -1.46
C GLU A 169 -13.18 4.49 -2.16
N ASP A 170 -12.60 4.39 -3.33
CA ASP A 170 -12.65 3.20 -4.18
C ASP A 170 -11.47 3.16 -5.13
N MET A 171 -10.96 1.98 -5.44
CA MET A 171 -9.87 1.77 -6.39
C MET A 171 -10.06 0.44 -7.10
N GLU A 172 -9.92 0.46 -8.42
CA GLU A 172 -9.98 -0.71 -9.28
C GLU A 172 -8.72 -0.76 -10.14
N ILE A 173 -7.91 -1.80 -9.98
CA ILE A 173 -6.69 -2.03 -10.77
C ILE A 173 -6.86 -3.38 -11.48
N PRO A 174 -6.86 -3.41 -12.82
CA PRO A 174 -7.20 -4.58 -13.61
C PRO A 174 -6.06 -5.60 -13.73
N ILE A 175 -5.14 -5.61 -12.79
CA ILE A 175 -4.11 -6.63 -12.62
C ILE A 175 -4.05 -7.06 -11.17
N PRO A 176 -3.79 -8.34 -10.90
CA PRO A 176 -3.69 -8.84 -9.54
C PRO A 176 -2.39 -8.36 -8.87
N ASP A 177 -2.45 -8.15 -7.56
CA ASP A 177 -1.29 -8.02 -6.69
C ASP A 177 -0.89 -9.36 -6.05
N ASN A 178 -1.68 -10.38 -6.29
CA ASN A 178 -1.47 -11.75 -5.84
C ASN A 178 -1.72 -12.70 -7.03
N PRO A 179 -0.88 -13.74 -7.25
CA PRO A 179 -1.05 -14.71 -8.34
C PRO A 179 -2.39 -15.44 -8.39
N ASP A 180 -3.07 -15.54 -7.25
CA ASP A 180 -4.35 -16.24 -7.13
C ASP A 180 -5.56 -15.35 -7.45
N TRP A 181 -5.35 -14.09 -7.77
CA TRP A 181 -6.40 -13.10 -8.05
C TRP A 181 -6.41 -12.67 -9.52
N ASP A 182 -7.57 -12.23 -10.00
CA ASP A 182 -7.72 -11.71 -11.37
C ASP A 182 -7.54 -10.20 -11.45
N ASP A 183 -7.90 -9.48 -10.39
CA ASP A 183 -7.82 -8.02 -10.29
C ASP A 183 -7.62 -7.58 -8.83
N PHE A 184 -7.29 -6.30 -8.65
CA PHE A 184 -7.25 -5.67 -7.32
C PHE A 184 -8.39 -4.67 -7.20
N LYS A 185 -9.17 -4.77 -6.11
CA LYS A 185 -10.20 -3.81 -5.73
C LYS A 185 -10.04 -3.39 -4.28
N PHE A 186 -10.14 -2.10 -4.07
CA PHE A 186 -10.20 -1.50 -2.74
C PHE A 186 -11.51 -0.72 -2.61
N ASN A 187 -12.21 -0.91 -1.50
CA ASN A 187 -13.40 -0.16 -1.15
C ASN A 187 -13.30 0.28 0.31
N LEU A 188 -13.39 1.58 0.56
CA LEU A 188 -13.39 2.13 1.91
C LEU A 188 -14.72 1.84 2.61
N VAL A 189 -14.66 1.17 3.76
CA VAL A 189 -15.83 0.80 4.55
C VAL A 189 -16.13 1.87 5.60
N SER A 190 -15.14 2.33 6.34
CA SER A 190 -15.31 3.35 7.37
C SER A 190 -14.00 4.06 7.72
N ILE A 191 -14.14 5.27 8.27
CA ILE A 191 -13.07 6.03 8.91
C ILE A 191 -13.48 6.30 10.35
N GLN A 192 -12.59 6.04 11.29
CA GLN A 192 -12.81 6.26 12.71
C GLN A 192 -11.58 6.89 13.34
N SER A 193 -11.78 7.88 14.22
CA SER A 193 -10.72 8.37 15.10
C SER A 193 -10.64 7.46 16.33
N MET A 194 -9.43 7.04 16.65
CA MET A 194 -9.14 6.20 17.82
C MET A 194 -7.94 6.76 18.57
N ASP A 195 -7.94 6.65 19.90
CA ASP A 195 -6.71 6.75 20.68
C ASP A 195 -5.92 5.45 20.62
N ASP A 196 -4.66 5.46 21.10
CA ASP A 196 -3.77 4.30 21.04
C ASP A 196 -4.39 3.07 21.71
N ALA A 197 -5.03 3.24 22.87
CA ALA A 197 -5.64 2.12 23.58
C ALA A 197 -6.90 1.57 22.85
N GLN A 198 -7.61 2.40 22.12
CA GLN A 198 -8.73 1.96 21.28
C GLN A 198 -8.22 1.20 20.05
N TRP A 199 -7.16 1.70 19.42
CA TRP A 199 -6.50 1.05 18.31
C TRP A 199 -5.95 -0.33 18.69
N GLU A 200 -5.20 -0.43 19.78
CA GLU A 200 -4.67 -1.71 20.28
C GLU A 200 -5.79 -2.73 20.57
N ARG A 201 -6.89 -2.30 21.21
CA ARG A 201 -8.04 -3.18 21.44
C ARG A 201 -8.70 -3.63 20.15
N PHE A 202 -8.84 -2.72 19.18
CA PHE A 202 -9.41 -3.04 17.88
C PHE A 202 -8.58 -4.10 17.17
N ILE A 203 -7.27 -3.90 17.05
CA ILE A 203 -6.36 -4.87 16.41
C ILE A 203 -6.35 -6.21 17.14
N SER A 204 -6.27 -6.22 18.47
CA SER A 204 -6.35 -7.45 19.26
C SER A 204 -7.64 -8.22 19.01
N SER A 205 -8.76 -7.52 18.87
CA SER A 205 -10.05 -8.12 18.52
C SER A 205 -10.04 -8.75 17.13
N GLU A 206 -9.43 -8.09 16.14
CA GLU A 206 -9.33 -8.64 14.78
C GLU A 206 -8.41 -9.88 14.71
N ILE A 207 -7.26 -9.83 15.41
CA ILE A 207 -6.35 -10.99 15.52
C ILE A 207 -7.06 -12.20 16.14
N THR A 208 -7.88 -11.98 17.17
CA THR A 208 -8.62 -13.07 17.83
C THR A 208 -9.60 -13.76 16.87
N LYS A 209 -10.11 -13.09 15.84
CA LYS A 209 -11.00 -13.66 14.82
C LYS A 209 -10.28 -14.57 13.82
N LEU A 210 -8.95 -14.50 13.75
CA LEU A 210 -8.13 -15.40 12.92
C LEU A 210 -8.02 -16.81 13.49
N ALA A 211 -8.35 -17.01 14.77
CA ALA A 211 -8.31 -18.34 15.37
C ALA A 211 -9.25 -19.31 14.60
N PRO A 212 -8.80 -20.53 14.27
CA PRO A 212 -9.67 -21.51 13.65
C PRO A 212 -10.91 -21.70 14.53
N MET A 213 -12.09 -21.59 13.93
CA MET A 213 -13.30 -22.03 14.61
C MET A 213 -13.06 -23.50 14.95
N GLY A 214 -12.98 -23.80 16.26
CA GLY A 214 -12.75 -25.16 16.73
C GLY A 214 -13.74 -26.09 16.04
N GLU A 215 -13.21 -27.18 15.49
CA GLU A 215 -14.05 -28.29 15.06
C GLU A 215 -14.87 -28.72 16.30
N GLU A 216 -16.19 -28.43 16.29
CA GLU A 216 -17.15 -28.99 17.21
C GLU A 216 -17.52 -30.42 16.78
#